data_7fd107078485593079fc0f564f6efae8
#
_entry.id   7fd107078485593079fc0f564f6efae8
#
_cell.length_a   1.000
_cell.length_b   1.000
_cell.length_c   1.000
_cell.angle_alpha   90.00
_cell.angle_beta   90.00
_cell.angle_gamma   90.00
#
_symmetry.space_group_name_H-M   'P 1'
#
loop_
_entity.id
_entity.type
_entity.pdbx_description
1 polymer ?
#
loop_
_entity_poly.entity_id
_entity_poly.type
_entity_poly.pdbx_seq_one_letter_code
_entity_poly.pdbx_strand_id
1 'polypeptide(L)'
;ILYNNLERKGRENMTLEWLAHSCFCLANEEGHRLLIDPYRGEDTGYKEPQLDKVDVVICSHGHMDHANTAVIQNPDYMKIDKAGHFETKGFAIDTVPTYHDDENGTKRGENLVSIVETDGLRFCHCGDLGHVLGKEQVKALGKIDVLMIPVGGLFTIDAKQAAEVVEALDVKIVIPMHYKTEACRYDLAPVEDFLEEMKKSEYAISMYHDSVMHLDGYTIPKRAKVYVMESKY
;
A
#
# COMPACT_ATOMS: atom_id res chain seq x y z
N ILE A 1 -18.23 -8.56 28.38
CA ILE A 1 -18.14 -9.36 27.11
C ILE A 1 -19.45 -9.26 26.30
N LEU A 2 -20.61 -8.99 26.89
CA LEU A 2 -21.92 -8.90 26.20
C LEU A 2 -22.22 -7.50 25.59
N TYR A 3 -21.55 -6.45 25.95
CA TYR A 3 -21.79 -5.08 25.44
C TYR A 3 -21.23 -4.85 24.03
N ASN A 4 -20.14 -5.54 23.64
CA ASN A 4 -19.51 -5.33 22.33
C ASN A 4 -20.21 -6.01 21.13
N ASN A 5 -21.19 -6.91 21.37
CA ASN A 5 -21.86 -7.63 20.28
C ASN A 5 -23.09 -6.91 19.70
N LEU A 6 -23.58 -5.85 20.34
CA LEU A 6 -24.77 -5.12 19.87
C LEU A 6 -24.43 -3.98 18.91
N GLU A 7 -23.23 -3.41 19.00
CA GLU A 7 -22.78 -2.32 18.10
C GLU A 7 -22.25 -2.82 16.75
N ARG A 8 -21.92 -4.11 16.61
CA ARG A 8 -21.43 -4.71 15.35
C ARG A 8 -22.53 -5.09 14.34
N LYS A 9 -23.81 -4.95 14.69
CA LYS A 9 -24.91 -5.21 13.74
C LYS A 9 -25.02 -4.09 12.71
N GLY A 10 -24.37 -4.28 11.54
CA GLY A 10 -24.46 -3.37 10.39
C GLY A 10 -23.14 -2.79 9.92
N ARG A 11 -22.02 -3.10 10.57
CA ARG A 11 -20.69 -2.74 10.09
C ARG A 11 -20.12 -3.85 9.20
N GLU A 12 -19.55 -3.48 8.08
CA GLU A 12 -18.77 -4.38 7.23
C GLU A 12 -17.42 -4.63 7.89
N ASN A 13 -16.75 -5.74 7.58
CA ASN A 13 -15.37 -5.92 8.02
C ASN A 13 -14.49 -5.03 7.14
N MET A 14 -13.54 -4.33 7.76
CA MET A 14 -12.53 -3.60 7.02
C MET A 14 -11.72 -4.56 6.13
N THR A 15 -11.47 -4.16 4.89
CA THR A 15 -10.72 -4.95 3.93
C THR A 15 -9.60 -4.16 3.28
N LEU A 16 -8.49 -4.86 3.00
CA LEU A 16 -7.42 -4.41 2.11
C LEU A 16 -7.38 -5.36 0.91
N GLU A 17 -7.67 -4.87 -0.27
CA GLU A 17 -7.63 -5.64 -1.52
C GLU A 17 -6.43 -5.21 -2.37
N TRP A 18 -5.57 -6.16 -2.75
CA TRP A 18 -4.50 -5.93 -3.72
C TRP A 18 -5.01 -6.16 -5.13
N LEU A 19 -5.17 -5.09 -5.89
CA LEU A 19 -5.68 -5.19 -7.27
C LEU A 19 -4.60 -5.70 -8.23
N ALA A 20 -3.44 -5.11 -8.26
CA ALA A 20 -2.17 -5.54 -8.85
C ALA A 20 -1.14 -4.41 -8.77
N HIS A 21 0.12 -4.66 -9.15
CA HIS A 21 1.20 -3.66 -9.16
C HIS A 21 1.34 -2.98 -7.79
N SER A 22 1.12 -1.66 -7.71
CA SER A 22 1.04 -0.89 -6.46
C SER A 22 -0.40 -0.49 -6.11
N CYS A 23 -1.40 -1.06 -6.79
CA CYS A 23 -2.79 -0.64 -6.63
C CYS A 23 -3.50 -1.41 -5.53
N PHE A 24 -3.94 -0.69 -4.49
CA PHE A 24 -4.71 -1.23 -3.38
C PHE A 24 -6.04 -0.51 -3.20
N CYS A 25 -7.03 -1.23 -2.71
CA CYS A 25 -8.32 -0.68 -2.29
C CYS A 25 -8.57 -1.01 -0.82
N LEU A 26 -8.69 0.02 0.02
CA LEU A 26 -9.17 -0.09 1.40
C LEU A 26 -10.67 0.14 1.44
N ALA A 27 -11.41 -0.74 2.12
CA ALA A 27 -12.80 -0.48 2.48
C ALA A 27 -12.91 -0.48 4.01
N ASN A 28 -13.43 0.61 4.59
CA ASN A 28 -13.61 0.73 6.03
C ASN A 28 -14.92 0.10 6.51
N GLU A 29 -15.12 -0.02 7.84
CA GLU A 29 -16.32 -0.59 8.47
C GLU A 29 -17.62 0.16 8.12
N GLU A 30 -17.55 1.40 7.63
CA GLU A 30 -18.68 2.18 7.13
C GLU A 30 -19.01 1.93 5.65
N GLY A 31 -18.20 1.09 4.96
CA GLY A 31 -18.35 0.76 3.54
C GLY A 31 -17.83 1.84 2.59
N HIS A 32 -17.06 2.83 3.08
CA HIS A 32 -16.35 3.79 2.23
C HIS A 32 -15.08 3.17 1.67
N ARG A 33 -14.75 3.53 0.43
CA ARG A 33 -13.63 2.94 -0.32
C ARG A 33 -12.58 3.98 -0.68
N LEU A 34 -11.34 3.68 -0.33
CA LEU A 34 -10.15 4.45 -0.67
C LEU A 34 -9.27 3.62 -1.59
N LEU A 35 -9.00 4.14 -2.79
CA LEU A 35 -8.14 3.54 -3.80
C LEU A 35 -6.76 4.21 -3.76
N ILE A 36 -5.69 3.43 -3.85
CA ILE A 36 -4.31 3.93 -3.91
C ILE A 36 -3.68 3.45 -5.21
N ASP A 37 -3.01 4.36 -5.91
CA ASP A 37 -2.19 4.13 -7.10
C ASP A 37 -2.88 3.28 -8.19
N PRO A 38 -4.01 3.75 -8.75
CA PRO A 38 -4.66 3.08 -9.86
C PRO A 38 -3.78 3.11 -11.12
N TYR A 39 -3.65 1.97 -11.79
CA TYR A 39 -2.75 1.79 -12.92
C TYR A 39 -3.46 1.70 -14.26
N ARG A 40 -2.73 2.01 -15.34
CA ARG A 40 -3.11 1.73 -16.72
C ARG A 40 -2.55 0.36 -17.13
N GLY A 41 -3.45 -0.54 -17.57
CA GLY A 41 -3.08 -1.91 -17.93
C GLY A 41 -2.12 -2.01 -19.12
N GLU A 42 -2.18 -1.05 -20.05
CA GLU A 42 -1.27 -0.97 -21.19
C GLU A 42 0.19 -0.82 -20.74
N ASP A 43 0.46 -0.09 -19.67
CA ASP A 43 1.81 0.11 -19.14
C ASP A 43 2.29 -1.10 -18.35
N THR A 44 1.47 -1.55 -17.40
CA THR A 44 1.87 -2.57 -16.41
C THR A 44 1.77 -4.01 -16.92
N GLY A 45 0.87 -4.27 -17.87
CA GLY A 45 0.54 -5.62 -18.37
C GLY A 45 -0.61 -6.30 -17.65
N TYR A 46 -1.02 -5.80 -16.50
CA TYR A 46 -2.18 -6.30 -15.78
C TYR A 46 -3.50 -5.88 -16.43
N LYS A 47 -4.56 -6.65 -16.19
CA LYS A 47 -5.91 -6.23 -16.57
C LYS A 47 -6.30 -4.98 -15.77
N GLU A 48 -6.78 -3.95 -16.44
CA GLU A 48 -7.25 -2.72 -15.79
C GLU A 48 -8.43 -2.98 -14.85
N PRO A 49 -8.37 -2.50 -13.59
CA PRO A 49 -9.50 -2.60 -12.70
C PRO A 49 -10.68 -1.73 -13.19
N GLN A 50 -11.89 -2.14 -12.85
CA GLN A 50 -13.11 -1.37 -13.08
C GLN A 50 -13.81 -1.20 -11.73
N LEU A 51 -13.89 0.03 -11.23
CA LEU A 51 -14.34 0.33 -9.88
C LEU A 51 -15.59 1.21 -9.92
N ASP A 52 -16.73 0.63 -9.57
CA ASP A 52 -18.04 1.31 -9.62
C ASP A 52 -18.18 2.40 -8.55
N LYS A 53 -17.50 2.23 -7.42
CA LYS A 53 -17.57 3.16 -6.29
C LYS A 53 -16.20 3.31 -5.63
N VAL A 54 -15.70 4.54 -5.62
CA VAL A 54 -14.52 4.98 -4.87
C VAL A 54 -14.88 6.33 -4.24
N ASP A 55 -14.62 6.52 -2.96
CA ASP A 55 -14.89 7.77 -2.25
C ASP A 55 -13.63 8.66 -2.23
N VAL A 56 -12.46 8.04 -2.15
CA VAL A 56 -11.15 8.71 -2.12
C VAL A 56 -10.17 8.00 -3.03
N VAL A 57 -9.37 8.74 -3.79
CA VAL A 57 -8.23 8.20 -4.53
C VAL A 57 -6.94 8.92 -4.14
N ILE A 58 -5.88 8.16 -3.84
CA ILE A 58 -4.54 8.67 -3.61
C ILE A 58 -3.68 8.26 -4.80
N CYS A 59 -2.94 9.22 -5.35
CA CYS A 59 -1.91 8.96 -6.36
C CYS A 59 -0.56 9.39 -5.78
N SER A 60 0.35 8.44 -5.60
CA SER A 60 1.67 8.70 -5.03
C SER A 60 2.51 9.64 -5.89
N HIS A 61 2.33 9.56 -7.21
CA HIS A 61 2.96 10.44 -8.21
C HIS A 61 2.19 10.38 -9.55
N GLY A 62 2.70 11.06 -10.57
CA GLY A 62 1.95 11.31 -11.82
C GLY A 62 2.14 10.29 -12.94
N HIS A 63 2.91 9.21 -12.78
CA HIS A 63 3.04 8.19 -13.80
C HIS A 63 1.74 7.39 -13.97
N MET A 64 1.43 6.96 -15.19
CA MET A 64 0.14 6.34 -15.52
C MET A 64 -0.04 4.94 -14.95
N ASP A 65 1.00 4.32 -14.49
CA ASP A 65 0.96 3.08 -13.71
C ASP A 65 0.62 3.30 -12.20
N HIS A 66 0.42 4.58 -11.78
CA HIS A 66 -0.01 4.98 -10.43
C HIS A 66 -1.11 6.06 -10.40
N ALA A 67 -1.44 6.69 -11.53
CA ALA A 67 -2.36 7.84 -11.54
C ALA A 67 -3.52 7.71 -12.56
N ASN A 68 -3.84 6.49 -12.99
CA ASN A 68 -4.93 6.24 -13.95
C ASN A 68 -6.30 6.27 -13.27
N THR A 69 -6.80 7.43 -12.92
CA THR A 69 -8.13 7.58 -12.30
C THR A 69 -9.29 7.27 -13.25
N ALA A 70 -9.05 7.03 -14.54
CA ALA A 70 -10.09 6.64 -15.51
C ALA A 70 -10.73 5.27 -15.22
N VAL A 71 -10.09 4.45 -14.36
CA VAL A 71 -10.64 3.17 -13.87
C VAL A 71 -11.81 3.35 -12.90
N ILE A 72 -12.03 4.57 -12.38
CA ILE A 72 -13.10 4.90 -11.43
C ILE A 72 -14.32 5.36 -12.22
N GLN A 73 -15.44 4.66 -12.06
CA GLN A 73 -16.66 4.93 -12.84
C GLN A 73 -17.55 6.02 -12.22
N ASN A 74 -17.55 6.18 -10.90
CA ASN A 74 -18.29 7.27 -10.26
C ASN A 74 -17.54 8.59 -10.36
N PRO A 75 -18.21 9.72 -10.64
CA PRO A 75 -17.55 11.01 -10.81
C PRO A 75 -17.17 11.70 -9.49
N ASP A 76 -17.84 11.32 -8.40
CA ASP A 76 -17.76 12.03 -7.11
C ASP A 76 -16.78 11.30 -6.17
N TYR A 77 -15.49 11.61 -6.29
CA TYR A 77 -14.44 11.15 -5.37
C TYR A 77 -13.49 12.30 -5.04
N MET A 78 -12.86 12.21 -3.87
CA MET A 78 -11.78 13.12 -3.49
C MET A 78 -10.45 12.59 -4.03
N LYS A 79 -9.74 13.39 -4.84
CA LYS A 79 -8.38 13.06 -5.29
C LYS A 79 -7.34 13.71 -4.38
N ILE A 80 -6.34 12.93 -3.95
CA ILE A 80 -5.18 13.33 -3.17
C ILE A 80 -3.92 12.98 -3.96
N ASP A 81 -3.18 13.99 -4.42
CA ASP A 81 -1.96 13.88 -5.19
C ASP A 81 -0.92 14.94 -4.78
N LYS A 82 -0.99 15.39 -3.53
CA LYS A 82 -0.09 16.39 -2.94
C LYS A 82 0.13 16.10 -1.46
N ALA A 83 1.23 16.60 -0.91
CA ALA A 83 1.53 16.52 0.51
C ALA A 83 0.50 17.27 1.37
N GLY A 84 0.14 16.70 2.51
CA GLY A 84 -0.79 17.31 3.45
C GLY A 84 -1.49 16.31 4.38
N HIS A 85 -2.39 16.85 5.18
CA HIS A 85 -3.30 16.11 6.05
C HIS A 85 -4.74 16.29 5.54
N PHE A 86 -5.48 15.19 5.44
CA PHE A 86 -6.85 15.15 4.92
C PHE A 86 -7.72 14.24 5.79
N GLU A 87 -8.93 14.69 6.10
CA GLU A 87 -9.93 13.89 6.81
C GLU A 87 -11.20 13.79 5.95
N THR A 88 -11.63 12.60 5.63
CA THR A 88 -12.83 12.35 4.84
C THR A 88 -13.32 10.92 4.95
N LYS A 89 -14.64 10.71 5.01
CA LYS A 89 -15.26 9.37 4.90
C LYS A 89 -14.69 8.33 5.89
N GLY A 90 -14.36 8.73 7.12
CA GLY A 90 -13.78 7.85 8.13
C GLY A 90 -12.29 7.52 7.91
N PHE A 91 -11.64 8.16 6.94
CA PHE A 91 -10.19 8.09 6.73
C PHE A 91 -9.52 9.37 7.21
N ALA A 92 -8.46 9.24 8.03
CA ALA A 92 -7.48 10.29 8.28
C ALA A 92 -6.22 9.95 7.47
N ILE A 93 -5.79 10.86 6.60
CA ILE A 93 -4.77 10.60 5.58
C ILE A 93 -3.67 11.64 5.71
N ASP A 94 -2.44 11.18 5.93
CA ASP A 94 -1.24 12.00 5.85
C ASP A 94 -0.41 11.56 4.64
N THR A 95 0.02 12.52 3.82
CA THR A 95 0.90 12.26 2.69
C THR A 95 2.24 12.97 2.90
N VAL A 96 3.32 12.17 2.92
CA VAL A 96 4.68 12.61 3.22
C VAL A 96 5.51 12.62 1.94
N PRO A 97 6.12 13.76 1.57
CA PRO A 97 6.96 13.84 0.39
C PRO A 97 8.22 12.97 0.53
N THR A 98 8.51 12.20 -0.51
CA THR A 98 9.72 11.43 -0.72
C THR A 98 10.13 11.55 -2.18
N TYR A 99 11.10 10.76 -2.64
CA TYR A 99 11.56 10.79 -4.02
C TYR A 99 11.45 9.41 -4.67
N HIS A 100 11.17 9.43 -5.96
CA HIS A 100 11.11 8.23 -6.81
C HIS A 100 12.49 7.79 -7.31
N ASP A 101 13.56 8.30 -6.70
CA ASP A 101 14.96 7.96 -6.97
C ASP A 101 15.85 8.29 -5.75
N ASP A 102 17.12 7.89 -5.83
CA ASP A 102 18.14 8.14 -4.82
C ASP A 102 18.92 9.46 -5.02
N GLU A 103 18.48 10.28 -5.99
CA GLU A 103 19.09 11.58 -6.33
C GLU A 103 18.16 12.77 -6.07
N ASN A 104 17.34 12.69 -5.03
CA ASN A 104 16.39 13.73 -4.62
C ASN A 104 15.39 14.12 -5.73
N GLY A 105 14.88 13.14 -6.46
CA GLY A 105 13.86 13.34 -7.48
C GLY A 105 14.37 13.87 -8.82
N THR A 106 15.70 13.96 -9.02
CA THR A 106 16.25 14.53 -10.26
C THR A 106 16.09 13.62 -11.47
N LYS A 107 15.91 12.32 -11.25
CA LYS A 107 15.73 11.32 -12.32
C LYS A 107 14.26 11.02 -12.62
N ARG A 108 13.45 10.80 -11.57
CA ARG A 108 12.06 10.31 -11.68
C ARG A 108 11.02 11.18 -10.97
N GLY A 109 11.47 12.22 -10.27
CA GLY A 109 10.58 13.17 -9.60
C GLY A 109 10.25 12.81 -8.15
N GLU A 110 9.20 13.44 -7.66
CA GLU A 110 8.69 13.26 -6.30
C GLU A 110 7.81 12.02 -6.20
N ASN A 111 7.71 11.49 -4.99
CA ASN A 111 6.81 10.43 -4.59
C ASN A 111 6.15 10.81 -3.26
N LEU A 112 4.93 10.37 -3.03
CA LEU A 112 4.22 10.51 -1.77
C LEU A 112 4.14 9.15 -1.08
N VAL A 113 4.67 9.06 0.14
CA VAL A 113 4.34 7.99 1.06
C VAL A 113 3.04 8.37 1.77
N SER A 114 2.03 7.52 1.69
CA SER A 114 0.71 7.79 2.26
C SER A 114 0.49 6.98 3.52
N ILE A 115 0.02 7.63 4.58
CA ILE A 115 -0.44 7.01 5.80
C ILE A 115 -1.95 7.15 5.83
N VAL A 116 -2.68 6.06 5.98
CA VAL A 116 -4.13 6.04 6.10
C VAL A 116 -4.50 5.44 7.44
N GLU A 117 -5.17 6.22 8.28
CA GLU A 117 -5.74 5.75 9.54
C GLU A 117 -7.25 5.58 9.39
N THR A 118 -7.73 4.39 9.69
CA THR A 118 -9.16 4.05 9.68
C THR A 118 -9.40 2.82 10.57
N ASP A 119 -10.55 2.75 11.22
CA ASP A 119 -11.00 1.64 12.08
C ASP A 119 -9.95 1.22 13.15
N GLY A 120 -9.15 2.19 13.60
CA GLY A 120 -8.12 2.00 14.62
C GLY A 120 -6.83 1.33 14.13
N LEU A 121 -6.65 1.17 12.82
CA LEU A 121 -5.42 0.67 12.18
C LEU A 121 -4.75 1.76 11.34
N ARG A 122 -3.41 1.69 11.25
CA ARG A 122 -2.59 2.59 10.44
C ARG A 122 -1.91 1.84 9.32
N PHE A 123 -2.24 2.22 8.10
CA PHE A 123 -1.70 1.70 6.85
C PHE A 123 -0.68 2.67 6.29
N CYS A 124 0.43 2.16 5.80
CA CYS A 124 1.42 2.96 5.08
C CYS A 124 1.60 2.38 3.68
N HIS A 125 1.44 3.20 2.66
CA HIS A 125 1.71 2.86 1.26
C HIS A 125 2.89 3.67 0.77
N CYS A 126 3.97 2.99 0.37
CA CYS A 126 5.21 3.65 0.02
C CYS A 126 5.23 4.28 -1.37
N GLY A 127 4.19 4.05 -2.21
CA GLY A 127 4.25 4.46 -3.62
C GLY A 127 5.47 3.84 -4.31
N ASP A 128 6.10 4.60 -5.19
CA ASP A 128 7.35 4.23 -5.83
C ASP A 128 8.55 4.83 -5.11
N LEU A 129 8.65 4.52 -3.81
CA LEU A 129 9.78 4.95 -2.99
C LEU A 129 11.11 4.53 -3.63
N GLY A 130 11.98 5.51 -3.93
CA GLY A 130 13.23 5.31 -4.65
C GLY A 130 14.49 5.36 -3.78
N HIS A 131 14.37 5.51 -2.46
CA HIS A 131 15.48 5.59 -1.52
C HIS A 131 15.15 5.04 -0.14
N VAL A 132 16.14 4.64 0.65
CA VAL A 132 15.95 4.27 2.05
C VAL A 132 15.52 5.50 2.86
N LEU A 133 14.55 5.33 3.75
CA LEU A 133 14.01 6.41 4.57
C LEU A 133 15.02 6.92 5.59
N GLY A 134 15.19 8.23 5.65
CA GLY A 134 15.97 8.87 6.71
C GLY A 134 15.24 8.90 8.06
N LYS A 135 15.97 9.11 9.15
CA LYS A 135 15.44 9.11 10.53
C LYS A 135 14.25 10.05 10.72
N GLU A 136 14.29 11.25 10.11
CA GLU A 136 13.20 12.22 10.22
C GLU A 136 11.94 11.75 9.47
N GLN A 137 12.10 11.07 8.33
CA GLN A 137 11.00 10.47 7.58
C GLN A 137 10.37 9.31 8.36
N VAL A 138 11.18 8.39 8.90
CA VAL A 138 10.72 7.30 9.77
C VAL A 138 9.95 7.86 10.97
N LYS A 139 10.47 8.92 11.62
CA LYS A 139 9.79 9.58 12.72
C LYS A 139 8.47 10.23 12.31
N ALA A 140 8.40 10.84 11.13
CA ALA A 140 7.19 11.45 10.59
C ALA A 140 6.10 10.41 10.28
N LEU A 141 6.47 9.22 9.79
CA LEU A 141 5.55 8.13 9.53
C LEU A 141 4.95 7.55 10.82
N GLY A 142 5.73 7.55 11.92
CA GLY A 142 5.27 7.06 13.22
C GLY A 142 5.01 5.55 13.24
N LYS A 143 4.10 5.11 14.13
CA LYS A 143 3.73 3.70 14.23
C LYS A 143 2.88 3.27 13.05
N ILE A 144 3.22 2.14 12.42
CA ILE A 144 2.50 1.55 11.28
C ILE A 144 2.08 0.11 11.64
N ASP A 145 0.84 -0.25 11.37
CA ASP A 145 0.34 -1.60 11.56
C ASP A 145 0.50 -2.44 10.28
N VAL A 146 0.22 -1.85 9.12
CA VAL A 146 0.30 -2.50 7.80
C VAL A 146 1.11 -1.63 6.84
N LEU A 147 2.15 -2.20 6.25
CA LEU A 147 3.05 -1.55 5.28
C LEU A 147 2.92 -2.21 3.91
N MET A 148 2.60 -1.44 2.90
CA MET A 148 2.68 -1.82 1.49
C MET A 148 3.93 -1.18 0.90
N ILE A 149 4.91 -2.00 0.45
CA ILE A 149 6.25 -1.56 0.10
C ILE A 149 6.71 -2.12 -1.24
N PRO A 150 7.26 -1.29 -2.16
CA PRO A 150 7.83 -1.77 -3.41
C PRO A 150 9.12 -2.55 -3.14
N VAL A 151 9.31 -3.69 -3.85
CA VAL A 151 10.46 -4.57 -3.64
C VAL A 151 11.15 -4.99 -4.94
N GLY A 152 10.61 -4.59 -6.10
CA GLY A 152 11.06 -5.07 -7.41
C GLY A 152 12.29 -4.34 -7.98
N GLY A 153 12.79 -3.31 -7.32
CA GLY A 153 13.92 -2.53 -7.83
C GLY A 153 13.63 -1.85 -9.17
N LEU A 154 14.65 -1.70 -10.02
CA LEU A 154 14.66 -1.03 -11.34
C LEU A 154 14.23 0.45 -11.28
N PHE A 155 13.05 0.74 -10.77
CA PHE A 155 12.50 2.10 -10.64
C PHE A 155 12.38 2.54 -9.18
N THR A 156 12.31 1.60 -8.25
CA THR A 156 12.08 1.79 -6.81
C THR A 156 13.25 1.27 -5.99
N ILE A 157 13.14 1.29 -4.68
CA ILE A 157 14.06 0.55 -3.81
C ILE A 157 14.08 -0.92 -4.17
N ASP A 158 15.27 -1.53 -4.04
CA ASP A 158 15.46 -2.96 -4.24
C ASP A 158 15.08 -3.79 -2.99
N ALA A 159 15.18 -5.09 -3.10
CA ALA A 159 14.84 -6.05 -2.04
C ALA A 159 15.57 -5.77 -0.72
N LYS A 160 16.86 -5.44 -0.78
CA LYS A 160 17.69 -5.15 0.40
C LYS A 160 17.30 -3.82 1.03
N GLN A 161 17.15 -2.77 0.23
CA GLN A 161 16.70 -1.46 0.69
C GLN A 161 15.30 -1.52 1.28
N ALA A 162 14.39 -2.32 0.70
CA ALA A 162 13.06 -2.54 1.23
C ALA A 162 13.11 -3.22 2.62
N ALA A 163 13.97 -4.22 2.82
CA ALA A 163 14.17 -4.84 4.12
C ALA A 163 14.70 -3.83 5.17
N GLU A 164 15.63 -2.95 4.80
CA GLU A 164 16.12 -1.87 5.67
C GLU A 164 15.00 -0.90 6.09
N VAL A 165 14.09 -0.56 5.18
CA VAL A 165 12.92 0.29 5.49
C VAL A 165 11.94 -0.42 6.42
N VAL A 166 11.66 -1.71 6.17
CA VAL A 166 10.78 -2.53 7.03
C VAL A 166 11.32 -2.59 8.47
N GLU A 167 12.61 -2.84 8.64
CA GLU A 167 13.25 -2.91 9.96
C GLU A 167 13.22 -1.55 10.67
N ALA A 168 13.43 -0.44 9.93
CA ALA A 168 13.41 0.90 10.50
C ALA A 168 12.01 1.32 11.00
N LEU A 169 10.93 0.82 10.39
CA LEU A 169 9.54 1.16 10.72
C LEU A 169 8.92 0.25 11.80
N ASP A 170 9.52 -0.89 12.15
CA ASP A 170 9.01 -1.85 13.15
C ASP A 170 7.53 -2.20 12.95
N VAL A 171 7.16 -2.59 11.74
CA VAL A 171 5.77 -2.89 11.35
C VAL A 171 5.33 -4.31 11.71
N LYS A 172 4.01 -4.54 11.80
CA LYS A 172 3.44 -5.86 12.12
C LYS A 172 3.06 -6.68 10.92
N ILE A 173 2.56 -6.04 9.86
CA ILE A 173 2.18 -6.66 8.60
C ILE A 173 2.93 -5.95 7.48
N VAL A 174 3.69 -6.71 6.70
CA VAL A 174 4.37 -6.23 5.50
C VAL A 174 3.77 -6.90 4.28
N ILE A 175 3.37 -6.11 3.30
CA ILE A 175 2.83 -6.57 2.02
C ILE A 175 3.77 -6.06 0.93
N PRO A 176 4.59 -6.94 0.31
CA PRO A 176 5.40 -6.55 -0.83
C PRO A 176 4.52 -6.25 -2.04
N MET A 177 4.89 -5.25 -2.79
CA MET A 177 4.25 -4.83 -4.03
C MET A 177 5.28 -4.43 -5.08
N HIS A 178 4.83 -4.05 -6.29
CA HIS A 178 5.70 -3.55 -7.37
C HIS A 178 6.89 -4.47 -7.66
N TYR A 179 6.62 -5.76 -7.85
CA TYR A 179 7.61 -6.79 -8.19
C TYR A 179 7.17 -7.59 -9.42
N LYS A 180 8.09 -8.38 -9.99
CA LYS A 180 7.81 -9.22 -11.15
C LYS A 180 6.79 -10.28 -10.85
N THR A 181 5.67 -10.25 -11.56
CA THR A 181 4.69 -11.34 -11.66
C THR A 181 4.62 -11.82 -13.11
N GLU A 182 3.88 -12.87 -13.36
CA GLU A 182 3.68 -13.40 -14.73
C GLU A 182 3.06 -12.36 -15.67
N ALA A 183 2.09 -11.58 -15.20
CA ALA A 183 1.41 -10.54 -15.97
C ALA A 183 2.24 -9.28 -16.17
N CYS A 184 3.16 -8.98 -15.25
CA CYS A 184 3.92 -7.72 -15.27
C CYS A 184 4.84 -7.60 -16.47
N ARG A 185 4.70 -6.50 -17.24
CA ARG A 185 5.56 -6.21 -18.41
C ARG A 185 6.92 -5.66 -18.05
N TYR A 186 7.05 -4.99 -16.91
CA TYR A 186 8.32 -4.46 -16.47
C TYR A 186 9.29 -5.58 -16.09
N ASP A 187 10.58 -5.32 -16.28
CA ASP A 187 11.65 -6.26 -15.93
C ASP A 187 12.10 -6.05 -14.47
N LEU A 188 11.12 -6.15 -13.58
CA LEU A 188 11.31 -6.04 -12.14
C LEU A 188 11.94 -7.31 -11.57
N ALA A 189 12.59 -7.19 -10.41
CA ALA A 189 13.01 -8.35 -9.64
C ALA A 189 11.79 -9.12 -9.05
N PRO A 190 11.89 -10.45 -8.88
CA PRO A 190 10.84 -11.25 -8.28
C PRO A 190 10.73 -11.00 -6.77
N VAL A 191 9.60 -11.35 -6.17
CA VAL A 191 9.37 -11.17 -4.73
C VAL A 191 10.31 -12.03 -3.88
N GLU A 192 10.77 -13.15 -4.42
CA GLU A 192 11.69 -14.09 -3.77
C GLU A 192 12.97 -13.41 -3.27
N ASP A 193 13.51 -12.43 -4.01
CA ASP A 193 14.70 -11.68 -3.61
C ASP A 193 14.43 -10.93 -2.29
N PHE A 194 13.28 -10.30 -2.14
CA PHE A 194 12.87 -9.65 -0.88
C PHE A 194 12.63 -10.68 0.24
N LEU A 195 12.02 -11.81 -0.07
CA LEU A 195 11.79 -12.85 0.94
C LEU A 195 13.11 -13.44 1.47
N GLU A 196 14.15 -13.55 0.63
CA GLU A 196 15.50 -13.96 1.08
C GLU A 196 16.12 -12.94 2.05
N GLU A 197 15.93 -11.64 1.83
CA GLU A 197 16.37 -10.61 2.78
C GLU A 197 15.57 -10.72 4.10
N MET A 198 14.24 -10.86 4.03
CA MET A 198 13.39 -10.94 5.22
C MET A 198 13.58 -12.22 6.04
N LYS A 199 14.11 -13.32 5.46
CA LYS A 199 14.52 -14.51 6.20
C LYS A 199 15.69 -14.26 7.17
N LYS A 200 16.47 -13.20 6.97
CA LYS A 200 17.57 -12.80 7.85
C LYS A 200 17.08 -12.08 9.11
N SER A 201 15.83 -11.64 9.10
CA SER A 201 15.17 -10.94 10.19
C SER A 201 14.22 -11.86 10.97
N GLU A 202 13.54 -11.34 12.00
CA GLU A 202 12.58 -12.10 12.81
C GLU A 202 11.17 -12.19 12.18
N TYR A 203 10.98 -11.69 10.96
CA TYR A 203 9.68 -11.71 10.29
C TYR A 203 9.30 -13.13 9.85
N ALA A 204 8.08 -13.54 10.14
CA ALA A 204 7.54 -14.77 9.58
C ALA A 204 7.02 -14.49 8.16
N ILE A 205 7.24 -15.42 7.22
CA ILE A 205 6.74 -15.31 5.84
C ILE A 205 5.52 -16.19 5.67
N SER A 206 4.49 -15.67 5.02
CA SER A 206 3.25 -16.39 4.74
C SER A 206 2.74 -16.07 3.33
N MET A 207 2.50 -17.10 2.52
CA MET A 207 1.73 -16.95 1.28
C MET A 207 0.26 -16.73 1.66
N TYR A 208 -0.35 -15.70 1.10
CA TYR A 208 -1.75 -15.35 1.34
C TYR A 208 -2.54 -15.55 0.05
N HIS A 209 -3.25 -16.69 -0.03
CA HIS A 209 -3.91 -17.16 -1.26
C HIS A 209 -5.26 -16.47 -1.50
N ASP A 210 -5.27 -15.15 -1.38
CA ASP A 210 -6.41 -14.30 -1.70
C ASP A 210 -5.89 -12.88 -2.03
N SER A 211 -6.67 -12.14 -2.81
CA SER A 211 -6.45 -10.72 -3.07
C SER A 211 -7.05 -9.81 -1.98
N VAL A 212 -7.94 -10.32 -1.14
CA VAL A 212 -8.65 -9.57 -0.10
C VAL A 212 -8.24 -10.03 1.29
N MET A 213 -7.65 -9.13 2.05
CA MET A 213 -7.33 -9.35 3.46
C MET A 213 -8.35 -8.64 4.36
N HIS A 214 -9.01 -9.41 5.23
CA HIS A 214 -9.89 -8.88 6.26
C HIS A 214 -9.06 -8.50 7.49
N LEU A 215 -9.19 -7.27 7.95
CA LEU A 215 -8.39 -6.71 9.03
C LEU A 215 -9.28 -6.13 10.13
N ASP A 216 -8.86 -6.35 11.36
CA ASP A 216 -9.34 -5.67 12.56
C ASP A 216 -8.23 -5.67 13.61
N GLY A 217 -8.44 -5.00 14.75
CA GLY A 217 -7.44 -4.93 15.81
C GLY A 217 -7.04 -6.32 16.41
N TYR A 218 -7.80 -7.39 16.13
CA TYR A 218 -7.51 -8.75 16.59
C TYR A 218 -6.74 -9.57 15.54
N THR A 219 -6.79 -9.19 14.26
CA THR A 219 -6.10 -9.88 13.16
C THR A 219 -4.63 -9.47 13.07
N ILE A 220 -4.23 -8.37 13.72
CA ILE A 220 -2.83 -7.94 13.76
C ILE A 220 -1.98 -8.99 14.50
N PRO A 221 -0.97 -9.57 13.85
CA PRO A 221 -0.19 -10.66 14.44
C PRO A 221 0.69 -10.16 15.59
N LYS A 222 0.84 -10.99 16.63
CA LYS A 222 1.77 -10.68 17.75
C LYS A 222 3.22 -10.64 17.28
N ARG A 223 3.61 -11.55 16.38
CA ARG A 223 4.91 -11.57 15.71
C ARG A 223 4.75 -10.98 14.32
N ALA A 224 5.65 -10.10 13.94
CA ALA A 224 5.63 -9.45 12.63
C ALA A 224 5.67 -10.48 11.48
N LYS A 225 4.92 -10.19 10.41
CA LYS A 225 4.77 -11.08 9.26
C LYS A 225 4.85 -10.33 7.94
N VAL A 226 5.50 -11.00 6.98
CA VAL A 226 5.36 -10.68 5.55
C VAL A 226 4.25 -11.55 4.97
N TYR A 227 3.25 -10.93 4.36
CA TYR A 227 2.20 -11.61 3.62
C TYR A 227 2.38 -11.35 2.12
N VAL A 228 2.67 -12.41 1.36
CA VAL A 228 2.68 -12.34 -0.11
C VAL A 228 1.27 -12.66 -0.58
N MET A 229 0.53 -11.61 -0.95
CA MET A 229 -0.86 -11.73 -1.43
C MET A 229 -0.89 -12.18 -2.89
N GLU A 230 -2.00 -12.75 -3.33
CA GLU A 230 -2.31 -12.92 -4.75
C GLU A 230 -2.98 -11.64 -5.26
N SER A 231 -2.58 -11.17 -6.45
CA SER A 231 -3.26 -10.02 -7.05
C SER A 231 -4.61 -10.43 -7.64
N LYS A 232 -5.56 -9.50 -7.65
CA LYS A 232 -6.89 -9.74 -8.23
C LYS A 232 -6.85 -9.87 -9.77
N TYR A 233 -5.90 -9.19 -10.42
CA TYR A 233 -5.80 -9.07 -11.88
C TYR A 233 -4.44 -9.50 -12.42
#